data_a49260ba368210365daff6b958fc608e
#
_entry.id   a49260ba368210365daff6b958fc608e
#
_cell.length_a   1.000
_cell.length_b   1.000
_cell.length_c   1.000
_cell.angle_alpha   90.00
_cell.angle_beta   90.00
_cell.angle_gamma   90.00
#
_symmetry.space_group_name_H-M   'P 1'
#
loop_
_entity.id
_entity.type
_entity.pdbx_description
1 polymer ?
#
loop_
_entity_poly.entity_id
_entity_poly.type
_entity_poly.pdbx_seq_one_letter_code
_entity_poly.pdbx_strand_id
1 'polypeptide(L)'
;MNKELRPVSIGLILGIVGLLSGILWAMYIVVGHEAIHDRLSGSIVAPHESPAMSAPVAVEDHHKEADAKDASDHHSHKTSMPAEGHPHGHSAPHGSGAITMTVSGHDSPIMEAAHERLTRGHLHAMGLGTIAVVISLVLAFLHGPNWLKTIASASLGVGGLIYPLSWIIMGFRTPALGIEGAHESVFMIVAASAPLVIGGLGITLILI
;
A
#
# COMPACT_ATOMS: atom_id res chain seq x y z
N MET A 1 6.35 22.01 32.59
CA MET A 1 6.91 21.50 31.32
C MET A 1 8.28 22.15 31.14
N ASN A 2 9.33 21.34 31.01
CA ASN A 2 10.68 21.83 30.89
C ASN A 2 10.83 22.75 29.67
N LYS A 3 11.59 23.85 29.79
CA LYS A 3 11.75 24.84 28.72
C LYS A 3 12.28 24.22 27.43
N GLU A 4 13.05 23.15 27.52
CA GLU A 4 13.67 22.41 26.40
C GLU A 4 12.61 21.64 25.56
N LEU A 5 11.53 21.14 26.17
CA LEU A 5 10.51 20.37 25.47
C LEU A 5 9.43 21.23 24.79
N ARG A 6 9.35 22.50 25.16
CA ARG A 6 8.31 23.39 24.62
C ARG A 6 8.34 23.52 23.09
N PRO A 7 9.50 23.70 22.44
CA PRO A 7 9.56 23.85 20.97
C PRO A 7 9.20 22.57 20.20
N VAL A 8 9.33 21.38 20.82
CA VAL A 8 9.11 20.08 20.17
C VAL A 8 7.84 19.39 20.63
N SER A 9 7.07 20.01 21.53
CA SER A 9 5.88 19.39 22.15
C SER A 9 4.81 18.98 21.14
N ILE A 10 4.60 19.75 20.08
CA ILE A 10 3.61 19.46 19.03
C ILE A 10 4.00 18.16 18.31
N GLY A 11 5.23 18.05 17.83
CA GLY A 11 5.70 16.85 17.15
C GLY A 11 5.68 15.60 18.05
N LEU A 12 6.05 15.78 19.33
CA LEU A 12 6.01 14.70 20.31
C LEU A 12 4.58 14.19 20.54
N ILE A 13 3.63 15.10 20.76
CA ILE A 13 2.21 14.73 20.95
C ILE A 13 1.67 14.05 19.70
N LEU A 14 1.88 14.62 18.51
CA LEU A 14 1.40 14.05 17.25
C LEU A 14 2.06 12.69 16.97
N GLY A 15 3.34 12.52 17.29
CA GLY A 15 4.03 11.24 17.16
C GLY A 15 3.42 10.17 18.07
N ILE A 16 3.11 10.50 19.33
CA ILE A 16 2.43 9.60 20.27
C ILE A 16 1.03 9.26 19.77
N VAL A 17 0.26 10.26 19.30
CA VAL A 17 -1.06 10.04 18.72
C VAL A 17 -0.98 9.12 17.50
N GLY A 18 0.02 9.31 16.61
CA GLY A 18 0.27 8.46 15.47
C GLY A 18 0.57 7.01 15.87
N LEU A 19 1.41 6.82 16.86
CA LEU A 19 1.75 5.50 17.38
C LEU A 19 0.53 4.80 18.00
N LEU A 20 -0.24 5.50 18.85
CA LEU A 20 -1.45 4.96 19.45
C LEU A 20 -2.51 4.65 18.39
N SER A 21 -2.68 5.51 17.39
CA SER A 21 -3.62 5.25 16.29
C SER A 21 -3.22 4.01 15.48
N GLY A 22 -1.93 3.78 15.27
CA GLY A 22 -1.42 2.56 14.63
C GLY A 22 -1.73 1.29 15.43
N ILE A 23 -1.55 1.34 16.76
CA ILE A 23 -1.88 0.21 17.65
C ILE A 23 -3.40 -0.07 17.63
N LEU A 24 -4.22 0.98 17.77
CA LEU A 24 -5.68 0.84 17.73
C LEU A 24 -6.16 0.31 16.38
N TRP A 25 -5.54 0.76 15.30
CA TRP A 25 -5.83 0.27 13.96
C TRP A 25 -5.46 -1.21 13.79
N ALA A 26 -4.31 -1.64 14.30
CA ALA A 26 -3.90 -3.05 14.30
C ALA A 26 -4.91 -3.91 15.08
N MET A 27 -5.32 -3.47 16.26
CA MET A 27 -6.36 -4.16 17.03
C MET A 27 -7.70 -4.23 16.27
N TYR A 28 -8.08 -3.13 15.60
CA TYR A 28 -9.30 -3.09 14.79
C TYR A 28 -9.25 -4.08 13.62
N ILE A 29 -8.09 -4.21 12.91
CA ILE A 29 -7.93 -5.20 11.85
C ILE A 29 -8.11 -6.63 12.39
N VAL A 30 -7.52 -6.93 13.55
CA VAL A 30 -7.59 -8.28 14.13
C VAL A 30 -9.00 -8.61 14.64
N VAL A 31 -9.61 -7.72 15.42
CA VAL A 31 -10.93 -7.97 16.03
C VAL A 31 -12.06 -7.82 15.02
N GLY A 32 -11.93 -6.85 14.11
CA GLY A 32 -12.93 -6.52 13.10
C GLY A 32 -12.73 -7.21 11.75
N HIS A 33 -11.94 -8.28 11.68
CA HIS A 33 -11.57 -8.93 10.43
C HIS A 33 -12.79 -9.29 9.56
N GLU A 34 -13.80 -9.94 10.14
CA GLU A 34 -15.03 -10.30 9.43
C GLU A 34 -15.78 -9.07 8.92
N ALA A 35 -15.96 -8.06 9.78
CA ALA A 35 -16.65 -6.83 9.40
C ALA A 35 -15.91 -6.04 8.29
N ILE A 36 -14.58 -6.05 8.32
CA ILE A 36 -13.76 -5.44 7.26
C ILE A 36 -13.94 -6.23 5.98
N HIS A 37 -13.89 -7.56 6.06
CA HIS A 37 -14.06 -8.45 4.91
C HIS A 37 -15.42 -8.26 4.24
N ASP A 38 -16.51 -8.26 5.02
CA ASP A 38 -17.88 -8.03 4.53
C ASP A 38 -18.00 -6.67 3.84
N ARG A 39 -17.40 -5.64 4.43
CA ARG A 39 -17.41 -4.29 3.87
C ARG A 39 -16.64 -4.19 2.56
N LEU A 40 -15.48 -4.86 2.45
CA LEU A 40 -14.69 -4.89 1.24
C LEU A 40 -15.40 -5.68 0.13
N SER A 41 -15.98 -6.84 0.47
CA SER A 41 -16.73 -7.69 -0.46
C SER A 41 -17.99 -7.00 -0.98
N GLY A 42 -18.73 -6.29 -0.14
CA GLY A 42 -19.90 -5.51 -0.53
C GLY A 42 -19.58 -4.29 -1.40
N SER A 43 -18.31 -3.87 -1.45
CA SER A 43 -17.85 -2.74 -2.27
C SER A 43 -17.43 -3.14 -3.69
N ILE A 44 -17.36 -4.44 -3.99
CA ILE A 44 -17.06 -4.92 -5.34
C ILE A 44 -18.28 -4.58 -6.20
N VAL A 45 -18.17 -3.51 -6.98
CA VAL A 45 -19.16 -3.20 -8.02
C VAL A 45 -19.11 -4.33 -9.04
N ALA A 46 -20.22 -5.06 -9.21
CA ALA A 46 -20.35 -6.02 -10.30
C ALA A 46 -19.92 -5.30 -11.59
N PRO A 47 -19.13 -5.97 -12.46
CA PRO A 47 -18.72 -5.35 -13.71
C PRO A 47 -19.97 -4.81 -14.38
N HIS A 48 -19.98 -3.52 -14.63
CA HIS A 48 -21.02 -2.88 -15.42
C HIS A 48 -21.10 -3.69 -16.71
N GLU A 49 -22.15 -4.47 -16.89
CA GLU A 49 -22.46 -5.04 -18.18
C GLU A 49 -22.57 -3.85 -19.12
N SER A 50 -21.48 -3.59 -19.83
CA SER A 50 -21.52 -2.67 -20.96
C SER A 50 -22.64 -3.20 -21.85
N PRO A 51 -23.66 -2.41 -22.15
CA PRO A 51 -24.72 -2.85 -23.05
C PRO A 51 -24.01 -3.34 -24.31
N ALA A 52 -24.16 -4.64 -24.57
CA ALA A 52 -23.60 -5.29 -25.74
C ALA A 52 -24.09 -4.54 -26.97
N MET A 53 -23.26 -3.64 -27.49
CA MET A 53 -23.40 -3.17 -28.85
C MET A 53 -23.09 -4.36 -29.73
N SER A 54 -24.19 -5.05 -30.07
CA SER A 54 -24.20 -6.06 -31.11
C SER A 54 -23.97 -5.37 -32.47
N ALA A 55 -22.70 -5.07 -32.73
CA ALA A 55 -22.29 -4.79 -34.10
C ALA A 55 -21.89 -6.12 -34.74
N PRO A 56 -22.50 -6.53 -35.89
CA PRO A 56 -22.06 -7.70 -36.62
C PRO A 56 -20.69 -7.40 -37.20
N VAL A 57 -19.64 -7.99 -36.60
CA VAL A 57 -18.32 -8.00 -37.19
C VAL A 57 -18.32 -8.89 -38.40
N ALA A 58 -18.24 -8.29 -39.59
CA ALA A 58 -17.95 -8.98 -40.84
C ALA A 58 -16.56 -9.63 -40.68
N VAL A 59 -16.56 -10.95 -40.84
CA VAL A 59 -15.35 -11.75 -40.92
C VAL A 59 -14.73 -11.47 -42.27
N GLU A 60 -13.65 -10.67 -42.30
CA GLU A 60 -12.76 -10.60 -43.45
C GLU A 60 -11.57 -11.53 -43.22
N ASP A 61 -11.57 -12.61 -43.97
CA ASP A 61 -10.50 -13.57 -44.16
C ASP A 61 -9.31 -12.89 -44.83
N HIS A 62 -8.21 -12.73 -44.10
CA HIS A 62 -6.91 -12.45 -44.71
C HIS A 62 -5.86 -13.42 -44.20
N HIS A 63 -5.79 -14.57 -44.89
CA HIS A 63 -4.54 -15.34 -45.05
C HIS A 63 -3.49 -14.47 -45.69
N LYS A 64 -2.36 -14.27 -45.04
CA LYS A 64 -1.06 -14.08 -45.70
C LYS A 64 0.05 -14.65 -44.83
N GLU A 65 0.60 -15.75 -45.39
CA GLU A 65 1.91 -16.29 -45.11
C GLU A 65 3.00 -15.25 -45.46
N ALA A 66 4.04 -15.22 -44.64
CA ALA A 66 5.46 -15.00 -45.05
C ALA A 66 6.31 -15.16 -43.78
N ASP A 67 6.95 -16.24 -43.62
CA ASP A 67 8.35 -16.59 -43.88
C ASP A 67 9.43 -15.64 -43.30
N ALA A 68 10.29 -16.32 -42.52
CA ALA A 68 11.74 -16.23 -42.49
C ALA A 68 12.48 -15.44 -41.43
N LYS A 69 13.20 -16.22 -40.61
CA LYS A 69 14.66 -16.07 -40.27
C LYS A 69 15.01 -15.03 -39.20
N ASP A 70 15.62 -15.48 -38.18
CA ASP A 70 17.00 -15.92 -37.92
C ASP A 70 17.61 -15.20 -36.71
N ALA A 71 18.35 -15.95 -35.96
CA ALA A 71 19.56 -15.64 -35.17
C ALA A 71 19.44 -15.09 -33.75
N SER A 72 19.73 -16.03 -32.83
CA SER A 72 20.85 -16.02 -31.85
C SER A 72 20.92 -14.82 -30.87
N ASP A 73 21.04 -14.99 -29.59
CA ASP A 73 22.14 -15.55 -28.82
C ASP A 73 21.83 -15.53 -27.29
N HIS A 74 22.18 -16.59 -26.67
CA HIS A 74 22.75 -16.76 -25.34
C HIS A 74 22.52 -15.73 -24.21
N HIS A 75 21.90 -16.18 -23.13
CA HIS A 75 22.59 -16.21 -21.84
C HIS A 75 21.96 -17.23 -20.88
N SER A 76 22.61 -18.39 -20.81
CA SER A 76 22.44 -19.39 -19.76
C SER A 76 22.99 -18.86 -18.44
N HIS A 77 22.17 -18.68 -17.41
CA HIS A 77 22.62 -18.75 -16.03
C HIS A 77 22.05 -20.01 -15.38
N LYS A 78 22.86 -21.06 -15.42
CA LYS A 78 22.73 -22.21 -14.54
C LYS A 78 23.13 -21.77 -13.14
N THR A 79 22.18 -21.77 -12.21
CA THR A 79 22.47 -21.87 -10.78
C THR A 79 21.70 -23.08 -10.29
N SER A 80 22.43 -24.16 -10.13
CA SER A 80 22.01 -25.42 -9.54
C SER A 80 21.87 -25.24 -8.04
N MET A 81 20.69 -25.47 -7.48
CA MET A 81 20.49 -25.80 -6.08
C MET A 81 19.73 -27.13 -5.98
N PRO A 82 20.05 -27.97 -4.96
CA PRO A 82 19.63 -29.35 -4.93
C PRO A 82 18.16 -29.53 -4.59
N ALA A 83 17.54 -30.48 -5.30
CA ALA A 83 16.18 -30.93 -5.12
C ALA A 83 16.03 -31.69 -3.80
N GLU A 84 15.17 -31.26 -2.91
CA GLU A 84 14.47 -32.13 -1.97
C GLU A 84 13.10 -32.47 -2.54
N GLY A 85 12.94 -33.76 -2.83
CA GLY A 85 11.74 -34.28 -3.47
C GLY A 85 10.58 -34.43 -2.49
N HIS A 86 9.43 -33.88 -2.87
CA HIS A 86 8.15 -34.36 -2.37
C HIS A 86 7.30 -34.85 -3.54
N PRO A 87 6.94 -36.16 -3.56
CA PRO A 87 6.08 -36.73 -4.58
C PRO A 87 4.63 -36.51 -4.18
N HIS A 88 3.97 -35.52 -4.74
CA HIS A 88 2.49 -35.47 -4.77
C HIS A 88 2.01 -35.66 -6.21
N GLY A 89 1.80 -36.93 -6.56
CA GLY A 89 1.07 -37.31 -7.73
C GLY A 89 -0.41 -37.02 -7.54
N HIS A 90 -0.96 -36.08 -8.31
CA HIS A 90 -2.38 -35.99 -8.57
C HIS A 90 -2.59 -36.04 -10.07
N SER A 91 -2.89 -37.24 -10.55
CA SER A 91 -3.46 -37.47 -11.87
C SER A 91 -4.88 -36.91 -11.86
N ALA A 92 -5.12 -35.80 -12.52
CA ALA A 92 -6.47 -35.30 -12.76
C ALA A 92 -6.98 -35.78 -14.14
N PRO A 93 -8.22 -36.32 -14.24
CA PRO A 93 -8.81 -36.68 -15.51
C PRO A 93 -9.22 -35.42 -16.28
N HIS A 94 -8.85 -35.37 -17.55
CA HIS A 94 -9.31 -34.35 -18.50
C HIS A 94 -10.84 -34.51 -18.74
N GLY A 95 -11.62 -33.70 -18.02
CA GLY A 95 -13.04 -33.47 -18.34
C GLY A 95 -13.16 -32.06 -18.91
N SER A 96 -13.49 -31.95 -20.20
CA SER A 96 -13.93 -30.71 -20.86
C SER A 96 -15.29 -30.29 -20.31
N GLY A 97 -15.34 -29.77 -19.10
CA GLY A 97 -16.48 -29.05 -18.58
C GLY A 97 -16.08 -27.57 -18.52
N ALA A 98 -16.88 -26.68 -19.04
CA ALA A 98 -16.76 -25.26 -18.85
C ALA A 98 -16.73 -25.00 -17.33
N ILE A 99 -15.54 -24.83 -16.76
CA ILE A 99 -15.35 -24.47 -15.37
C ILE A 99 -15.76 -23.01 -15.28
N THR A 100 -17.02 -22.78 -14.93
CA THR A 100 -17.43 -21.51 -14.33
C THR A 100 -16.66 -21.45 -13.01
N MET A 101 -15.46 -20.89 -13.03
CA MET A 101 -14.73 -20.56 -11.81
C MET A 101 -15.58 -19.50 -11.10
N THR A 102 -16.41 -19.94 -10.18
CA THR A 102 -16.85 -19.11 -9.08
C THR A 102 -15.59 -18.87 -8.26
N VAL A 103 -14.83 -17.82 -8.62
CA VAL A 103 -13.76 -17.30 -7.79
C VAL A 103 -14.45 -16.97 -6.48
N SER A 104 -14.22 -17.77 -5.45
CA SER A 104 -14.69 -17.48 -4.12
C SER A 104 -14.09 -16.12 -3.79
N GLY A 105 -14.90 -15.16 -3.34
CA GLY A 105 -14.49 -13.76 -3.21
C GLY A 105 -13.26 -13.52 -2.31
N HIS A 106 -12.75 -14.58 -1.66
CA HIS A 106 -11.55 -14.59 -0.81
C HIS A 106 -10.24 -14.58 -1.59
N ASP A 107 -10.21 -15.11 -2.83
CA ASP A 107 -8.97 -15.29 -3.61
C ASP A 107 -8.80 -14.24 -4.71
N SER A 108 -9.58 -13.15 -4.67
CA SER A 108 -9.44 -12.12 -5.70
C SER A 108 -8.18 -11.26 -5.42
N PRO A 109 -7.34 -10.98 -6.42
CA PRO A 109 -6.14 -10.16 -6.26
C PRO A 109 -6.46 -8.74 -5.78
N ILE A 110 -7.68 -8.27 -5.99
CA ILE A 110 -8.17 -6.97 -5.52
C ILE A 110 -8.36 -6.99 -4.01
N MET A 111 -8.89 -8.08 -3.45
CA MET A 111 -9.09 -8.23 -2.01
C MET A 111 -7.74 -8.36 -1.28
N GLU A 112 -6.82 -9.13 -1.84
CA GLU A 112 -5.46 -9.24 -1.32
C GLU A 112 -4.76 -7.87 -1.29
N ALA A 113 -4.82 -7.12 -2.40
CA ALA A 113 -4.26 -5.77 -2.46
C ALA A 113 -4.92 -4.80 -1.46
N ALA A 114 -6.23 -4.91 -1.21
CA ALA A 114 -6.92 -4.12 -0.22
C ALA A 114 -6.41 -4.41 1.20
N HIS A 115 -6.31 -5.68 1.57
CA HIS A 115 -5.79 -6.12 2.88
C HIS A 115 -4.33 -5.70 3.09
N GLU A 116 -3.49 -5.87 2.08
CA GLU A 116 -2.09 -5.43 2.14
C GLU A 116 -1.98 -3.93 2.42
N ARG A 117 -2.80 -3.11 1.76
CA ARG A 117 -2.82 -1.65 1.97
C ARG A 117 -3.28 -1.27 3.37
N LEU A 118 -4.30 -1.94 3.91
CA LEU A 118 -4.74 -1.72 5.29
C LEU A 118 -3.66 -2.08 6.31
N THR A 119 -2.95 -3.19 6.08
CA THR A 119 -1.81 -3.61 6.91
C THR A 119 -0.64 -2.63 6.80
N ARG A 120 -0.31 -2.14 5.61
CA ARG A 120 0.71 -1.11 5.43
C ARG A 120 0.35 0.19 6.15
N GLY A 121 -0.92 0.56 6.18
CA GLY A 121 -1.39 1.74 6.91
C GLY A 121 -0.99 1.72 8.39
N HIS A 122 -1.20 0.61 9.09
CA HIS A 122 -0.81 0.50 10.50
C HIS A 122 0.70 0.46 10.69
N LEU A 123 1.45 -0.24 9.84
CA LEU A 123 2.91 -0.29 9.92
C LEU A 123 3.53 1.10 9.76
N HIS A 124 3.02 1.89 8.80
CA HIS A 124 3.48 3.26 8.61
C HIS A 124 3.08 4.16 9.79
N ALA A 125 1.89 4.00 10.38
CA ALA A 125 1.47 4.79 11.54
C ALA A 125 2.39 4.54 12.74
N MET A 126 2.69 3.28 13.03
CA MET A 126 3.61 2.93 14.12
C MET A 126 5.04 3.39 13.84
N GLY A 127 5.55 3.13 12.62
CA GLY A 127 6.92 3.48 12.23
C GLY A 127 7.14 4.99 12.24
N LEU A 128 6.31 5.76 11.54
CA LEU A 128 6.44 7.22 11.47
C LEU A 128 6.12 7.89 12.81
N GLY A 129 5.15 7.36 13.57
CA GLY A 129 4.88 7.83 14.93
C GLY A 129 6.09 7.68 15.84
N THR A 130 6.75 6.52 15.81
CA THR A 130 7.98 6.27 16.56
C THR A 130 9.12 7.22 16.13
N ILE A 131 9.32 7.36 14.82
CA ILE A 131 10.34 8.28 14.28
C ILE A 131 10.05 9.71 14.73
N ALA A 132 8.81 10.17 14.65
CA ALA A 132 8.44 11.52 15.08
C ALA A 132 8.72 11.76 16.57
N VAL A 133 8.43 10.77 17.44
CA VAL A 133 8.73 10.84 18.87
C VAL A 133 10.25 10.91 19.10
N VAL A 134 11.02 9.98 18.52
CA VAL A 134 12.47 9.90 18.71
C VAL A 134 13.15 11.16 18.21
N ILE A 135 12.83 11.61 16.99
CA ILE A 135 13.42 12.82 16.42
C ILE A 135 13.04 14.07 17.23
N SER A 136 11.78 14.16 17.70
CA SER A 136 11.37 15.28 18.57
C SER A 136 12.18 15.32 19.87
N LEU A 137 12.45 14.16 20.46
CA LEU A 137 13.32 14.10 21.66
C LEU A 137 14.77 14.50 21.34
N VAL A 138 15.32 14.04 20.23
CA VAL A 138 16.67 14.45 19.79
C VAL A 138 16.73 15.97 19.60
N LEU A 139 15.74 16.53 18.87
CA LEU A 139 15.64 17.97 18.62
C LEU A 139 15.56 18.80 19.90
N ALA A 140 14.96 18.26 20.98
CA ALA A 140 14.90 18.96 22.26
C ALA A 140 16.30 19.26 22.83
N PHE A 141 17.25 18.35 22.61
CA PHE A 141 18.63 18.48 23.17
C PHE A 141 19.63 19.10 22.20
N LEU A 142 19.28 19.25 20.91
CA LEU A 142 20.18 19.91 19.95
C LEU A 142 20.29 21.42 20.20
N HIS A 143 21.44 21.99 19.85
CA HIS A 143 21.61 23.43 19.82
C HIS A 143 21.05 24.00 18.50
N GLY A 144 20.27 25.06 18.61
CA GLY A 144 19.70 25.69 17.42
C GLY A 144 18.44 26.53 17.72
N PRO A 145 17.99 27.29 16.75
CA PRO A 145 16.85 28.18 16.94
C PRO A 145 15.54 27.39 17.16
N ASN A 146 14.77 27.76 18.17
CA ASN A 146 13.55 27.06 18.57
C ASN A 146 12.52 26.94 17.46
N TRP A 147 12.42 27.93 16.56
CA TRP A 147 11.47 27.89 15.46
C TRP A 147 11.76 26.75 14.45
N LEU A 148 13.06 26.48 14.17
CA LEU A 148 13.43 25.34 13.31
C LEU A 148 13.08 24.00 13.97
N LYS A 149 13.34 23.86 15.27
CA LYS A 149 12.96 22.67 16.05
C LYS A 149 11.42 22.46 16.00
N THR A 150 10.65 23.55 16.16
CA THR A 150 9.20 23.49 16.11
C THR A 150 8.72 23.07 14.72
N ILE A 151 9.25 23.67 13.65
CA ILE A 151 8.86 23.31 12.28
C ILE A 151 9.24 21.86 11.99
N ALA A 152 10.47 21.44 12.30
CA ALA A 152 10.91 20.07 12.04
C ALA A 152 10.03 19.04 12.76
N SER A 153 9.83 19.22 14.08
CA SER A 153 9.03 18.28 14.88
C SER A 153 7.55 18.28 14.47
N ALA A 154 6.96 19.46 14.20
CA ALA A 154 5.59 19.55 13.75
C ALA A 154 5.37 18.92 12.37
N SER A 155 6.28 19.16 11.42
CA SER A 155 6.23 18.57 10.08
C SER A 155 6.29 17.04 10.14
N LEU A 156 7.21 16.49 10.97
CA LEU A 156 7.30 15.05 11.18
C LEU A 156 6.02 14.48 11.82
N GLY A 157 5.49 15.16 12.83
CA GLY A 157 4.27 14.72 13.50
C GLY A 157 3.04 14.77 12.58
N VAL A 158 2.83 15.87 11.88
CA VAL A 158 1.69 16.03 10.94
C VAL A 158 1.81 15.08 9.76
N GLY A 159 2.98 15.05 9.10
CA GLY A 159 3.22 14.16 7.98
C GLY A 159 3.12 12.68 8.37
N GLY A 160 3.68 12.31 9.52
CA GLY A 160 3.64 10.97 10.08
C GLY A 160 2.24 10.52 10.51
N LEU A 161 1.32 11.44 10.79
CA LEU A 161 -0.07 11.12 11.08
C LEU A 161 -0.92 11.01 9.80
N ILE A 162 -0.73 11.92 8.85
CA ILE A 162 -1.56 11.98 7.62
C ILE A 162 -1.15 10.89 6.61
N TYR A 163 0.15 10.63 6.45
CA TYR A 163 0.63 9.67 5.46
C TYR A 163 0.04 8.24 5.64
N PRO A 164 -0.01 7.65 6.84
CA PRO A 164 -0.62 6.34 7.04
C PRO A 164 -2.11 6.30 6.71
N LEU A 165 -2.84 7.41 6.93
CA LEU A 165 -4.27 7.50 6.60
C LEU A 165 -4.51 7.32 5.10
N SER A 166 -3.58 7.75 4.24
CA SER A 166 -3.70 7.54 2.80
C SER A 166 -3.74 6.05 2.44
N TRP A 167 -2.94 5.21 3.11
CA TRP A 167 -2.92 3.77 2.92
C TRP A 167 -4.22 3.11 3.36
N ILE A 168 -4.79 3.56 4.49
CA ILE A 168 -6.08 3.06 5.00
C ILE A 168 -7.21 3.43 4.03
N ILE A 169 -7.28 4.69 3.61
CA ILE A 169 -8.28 5.16 2.64
C ILE A 169 -8.15 4.39 1.31
N MET A 170 -6.93 4.22 0.82
CA MET A 170 -6.63 3.47 -0.39
C MET A 170 -7.07 2.01 -0.27
N GLY A 171 -6.82 1.36 0.87
CA GLY A 171 -7.26 -0.01 1.13
C GLY A 171 -8.78 -0.16 1.00
N PHE A 172 -9.57 0.70 1.65
CA PHE A 172 -11.02 0.66 1.56
C PHE A 172 -11.59 1.03 0.18
N ARG A 173 -10.88 1.83 -0.59
CA ARG A 173 -11.31 2.21 -1.95
C ARG A 173 -10.90 1.21 -3.03
N THR A 174 -9.95 0.32 -2.74
CA THR A 174 -9.44 -0.65 -3.71
C THR A 174 -10.51 -1.55 -4.32
N PRO A 175 -11.49 -2.11 -3.57
CA PRO A 175 -12.51 -2.96 -4.15
C PRO A 175 -13.45 -2.23 -5.11
N ALA A 176 -13.72 -0.95 -4.85
CA ALA A 176 -14.64 -0.15 -5.67
C ALA A 176 -13.98 0.49 -6.90
N LEU A 177 -12.71 0.94 -6.76
CA LEU A 177 -12.02 1.72 -7.79
C LEU A 177 -10.94 0.93 -8.53
N GLY A 178 -10.65 -0.28 -8.08
CA GLY A 178 -9.48 -1.04 -8.54
C GLY A 178 -8.17 -0.50 -7.96
N ILE A 179 -7.07 -1.15 -8.33
CA ILE A 179 -5.74 -0.84 -7.75
C ILE A 179 -5.28 0.57 -8.13
N GLU A 180 -5.39 0.96 -9.39
CA GLU A 180 -4.95 2.26 -9.90
C GLU A 180 -5.86 3.40 -9.45
N GLY A 181 -7.17 3.26 -9.59
CA GLY A 181 -8.13 4.29 -9.17
C GLY A 181 -8.07 4.58 -7.67
N ALA A 182 -7.83 3.56 -6.84
CA ALA A 182 -7.63 3.76 -5.41
C ALA A 182 -6.34 4.56 -5.13
N HIS A 183 -5.26 4.32 -5.87
CA HIS A 183 -4.01 5.07 -5.75
C HIS A 183 -4.19 6.54 -6.15
N GLU A 184 -4.81 6.80 -7.29
CA GLU A 184 -5.10 8.17 -7.75
C GLU A 184 -5.96 8.94 -6.76
N SER A 185 -6.93 8.28 -6.12
CA SER A 185 -7.85 8.90 -5.16
C SER A 185 -7.19 9.46 -3.90
N VAL A 186 -5.97 9.01 -3.56
CA VAL A 186 -5.21 9.46 -2.39
C VAL A 186 -3.93 10.22 -2.76
N PHE A 187 -3.65 10.36 -4.05
CA PHE A 187 -2.42 10.99 -4.55
C PHE A 187 -2.14 12.35 -3.91
N MET A 188 -3.15 13.23 -3.82
CA MET A 188 -3.00 14.55 -3.22
C MET A 188 -2.65 14.48 -1.73
N ILE A 189 -3.16 13.49 -0.99
CA ILE A 189 -2.87 13.30 0.42
C ILE A 189 -1.41 12.88 0.58
N VAL A 190 -0.95 11.94 -0.23
CA VAL A 190 0.44 11.47 -0.24
C VAL A 190 1.38 12.60 -0.66
N ALA A 191 1.06 13.33 -1.75
CA ALA A 191 1.86 14.42 -2.27
C ALA A 191 2.01 15.58 -1.26
N ALA A 192 1.03 15.80 -0.38
CA ALA A 192 1.10 16.79 0.67
C ALA A 192 1.85 16.31 1.91
N SER A 193 1.66 15.04 2.31
CA SER A 193 2.20 14.51 3.58
C SER A 193 3.65 14.03 3.49
N ALA A 194 4.06 13.41 2.36
CA ALA A 194 5.43 12.92 2.20
C ALA A 194 6.49 14.03 2.26
N PRO A 195 6.33 15.19 1.60
CA PRO A 195 7.27 16.31 1.72
C PRO A 195 7.40 16.86 3.15
N LEU A 196 6.33 16.78 3.96
CA LEU A 196 6.41 17.20 5.37
C LEU A 196 7.35 16.30 6.17
N VAL A 197 7.26 14.98 5.98
CA VAL A 197 8.17 14.02 6.63
C VAL A 197 9.61 14.25 6.16
N ILE A 198 9.83 14.33 4.86
CA ILE A 198 11.18 14.53 4.27
C ILE A 198 11.77 15.87 4.70
N GLY A 199 10.96 16.94 4.66
CA GLY A 199 11.37 18.28 5.08
C GLY A 199 11.73 18.34 6.56
N GLY A 200 10.92 17.71 7.42
CA GLY A 200 11.20 17.61 8.85
C GLY A 200 12.50 16.87 9.15
N LEU A 201 12.75 15.75 8.46
CA LEU A 201 14.01 15.01 8.54
C LEU A 201 15.19 15.86 8.02
N GLY A 202 15.03 16.54 6.89
CA GLY A 202 16.06 17.41 6.30
C GLY A 202 16.46 18.54 7.23
N ILE A 203 15.49 19.24 7.84
CA ILE A 203 15.78 20.28 8.85
C ILE A 203 16.50 19.68 10.06
N THR A 204 16.10 18.49 10.50
CA THR A 204 16.77 17.80 11.62
C THR A 204 18.24 17.51 11.30
N LEU A 205 18.52 17.01 10.09
CA LEU A 205 19.90 16.74 9.65
C LEU A 205 20.76 18.01 9.58
N ILE A 206 20.17 19.16 9.24
CA ILE A 206 20.88 20.45 9.23
C ILE A 206 21.22 20.92 10.66
N LEU A 207 20.39 20.54 11.64
CA LEU A 207 20.57 20.92 13.05
C LEU A 207 21.56 20.02 13.82
N ILE A 208 21.85 18.82 13.30
CA ILE A 208 22.87 17.90 13.83
C ILE A 208 24.27 18.34 13.41
#